data_d87f716f6d58569a91b482885d8df4ff
#
_entry.id   d87f716f6d58569a91b482885d8df4ff
#
_cell.length_a   1.000
_cell.length_b   1.000
_cell.length_c   1.000
_cell.angle_alpha   90.00
_cell.angle_beta   90.00
_cell.angle_gamma   90.00
#
_symmetry.space_group_name_H-M   'P 1'
#
loop_
_entity.id
_entity.type
_entity.pdbx_description
1 polymer ?
#
loop_
_entity_poly.entity_id
_entity_poly.type
_entity_poly.pdbx_seq_one_letter_code
_entity_poly.pdbx_strand_id
1 'polypeptide(L)'
;MASIFSRIVAGEIPCHKVAENEEFFAFLDINPVAVGHTLVIPKKEIDYIFDIEDPMLGRMMAFAKRVARAQEAVIPCKRVGLAVMGLEVPHAHIHLIPIQKESDMYFGGKKMEVTQDVLADTAARIRNACLLYTSPS
;
A
#
# COMPACT_ATOMS: atom_id res chain seq x y z
N MET A 1 -8.59 19.94 8.11
CA MET A 1 -9.00 18.68 8.72
C MET A 1 -8.12 17.55 8.18
N ALA A 2 -7.61 16.72 9.05
CA ALA A 2 -6.73 15.62 8.65
C ALA A 2 -7.49 14.57 7.84
N SER A 3 -6.84 14.04 6.81
CA SER A 3 -7.40 12.92 6.03
C SER A 3 -7.53 11.67 6.90
N ILE A 4 -8.34 10.71 6.45
CA ILE A 4 -8.44 9.42 7.14
C ILE A 4 -7.07 8.73 7.19
N PHE A 5 -6.23 8.91 6.16
CA PHE A 5 -4.90 8.31 6.12
C PHE A 5 -3.95 8.98 7.10
N SER A 6 -4.01 10.30 7.26
CA SER A 6 -3.23 11.00 8.30
C SER A 6 -3.60 10.49 9.70
N ARG A 7 -4.87 10.20 9.93
CA ARG A 7 -5.35 9.67 11.20
C ARG A 7 -4.88 8.23 11.43
N ILE A 8 -4.75 7.44 10.36
CA ILE A 8 -4.16 6.10 10.44
C ILE A 8 -2.69 6.20 10.84
N VAL A 9 -1.94 7.09 10.21
CA VAL A 9 -0.52 7.31 10.53
C VAL A 9 -0.35 7.73 12.00
N ALA A 10 -1.26 8.56 12.50
CA ALA A 10 -1.24 9.04 13.88
C ALA A 10 -1.69 7.99 14.91
N GLY A 11 -2.17 6.83 14.46
CA GLY A 11 -2.64 5.78 15.35
C GLY A 11 -4.06 5.96 15.86
N GLU A 12 -4.79 6.97 15.35
CA GLU A 12 -6.16 7.25 15.77
C GLU A 12 -7.17 6.27 15.16
N ILE A 13 -6.85 5.72 14.00
CA ILE A 13 -7.66 4.72 13.30
C ILE A 13 -6.82 3.47 13.15
N PRO A 14 -7.33 2.29 13.55
CA PRO A 14 -6.58 1.05 13.41
C PRO A 14 -6.42 0.67 11.93
N CYS A 15 -5.30 -0.01 11.63
CA CYS A 15 -5.01 -0.52 10.29
C CYS A 15 -4.17 -1.78 10.39
N HIS A 16 -4.00 -2.46 9.26
CA HIS A 16 -3.11 -3.62 9.16
C HIS A 16 -1.81 -3.15 8.52
N LYS A 17 -0.88 -2.68 9.34
CA LYS A 17 0.39 -2.12 8.89
C LYS A 17 1.27 -3.17 8.22
N VAL A 18 1.86 -2.80 7.10
CA VAL A 18 2.77 -3.63 6.32
C VAL A 18 4.22 -3.16 6.46
N ALA A 19 4.44 -1.86 6.34
CA ALA A 19 5.79 -1.29 6.39
C ALA A 19 5.72 0.19 6.77
N GLU A 20 6.84 0.71 7.24
CA GLU A 20 6.93 2.10 7.66
C GLU A 20 8.37 2.56 7.67
N ASN A 21 8.62 3.82 7.29
CA ASN A 21 9.88 4.50 7.57
C ASN A 21 9.55 5.93 8.00
N GLU A 22 10.53 6.81 8.00
CA GLU A 22 10.33 8.19 8.47
C GLU A 22 9.34 8.97 7.62
N GLU A 23 9.27 8.70 6.32
CA GLU A 23 8.47 9.47 5.38
C GLU A 23 7.21 8.77 4.90
N PHE A 24 7.19 7.44 4.90
CA PHE A 24 6.13 6.66 4.24
C PHE A 24 5.55 5.60 5.15
N PHE A 25 4.33 5.21 4.83
CA PHE A 25 3.57 4.23 5.59
C PHE A 25 2.80 3.33 4.63
N ALA A 26 2.83 2.03 4.85
CA ALA A 26 2.11 1.06 4.02
C ALA A 26 1.20 0.21 4.88
N PHE A 27 -0.03 0.00 4.42
CA PHE A 27 -1.03 -0.79 5.12
C PHE A 27 -2.00 -1.42 4.12
N LEU A 28 -2.70 -2.48 4.54
CA LEU A 28 -3.64 -3.16 3.66
C LEU A 28 -4.91 -2.35 3.45
N ASP A 29 -5.43 -2.40 2.23
CA ASP A 29 -6.77 -1.90 1.94
C ASP A 29 -7.77 -2.88 2.55
N ILE A 30 -8.70 -2.39 3.36
CA ILE A 30 -9.73 -3.23 4.00
C ILE A 30 -10.87 -3.60 3.06
N ASN A 31 -10.94 -2.94 1.89
CA ASN A 31 -11.89 -3.26 0.82
C ASN A 31 -11.09 -3.61 -0.44
N PRO A 32 -10.31 -4.71 -0.41
CA PRO A 32 -9.33 -4.99 -1.44
C PRO A 32 -9.96 -5.47 -2.74
N VAL A 33 -9.28 -5.18 -3.86
CA VAL A 33 -9.63 -5.76 -5.16
C VAL A 33 -8.94 -7.12 -5.35
N ALA A 34 -7.92 -7.41 -4.55
CA ALA A 34 -7.23 -8.70 -4.53
C ALA A 34 -6.61 -8.90 -3.16
N VAL A 35 -6.35 -10.16 -2.77
CA VAL A 35 -5.66 -10.46 -1.51
C VAL A 35 -4.28 -9.80 -1.53
N GLY A 36 -3.98 -9.07 -0.46
CA GLY A 36 -2.69 -8.38 -0.33
C GLY A 36 -2.66 -6.98 -0.93
N HIS A 37 -3.78 -6.47 -1.43
CA HIS A 37 -3.89 -5.10 -1.92
C HIS A 37 -3.41 -4.13 -0.83
N THR A 38 -2.31 -3.45 -1.10
CA THR A 38 -1.62 -2.58 -0.13
C THR A 38 -1.63 -1.14 -0.63
N LEU A 39 -1.77 -0.21 0.31
CA LEU A 39 -1.68 1.22 0.04
C LEU A 39 -0.36 1.75 0.58
N VAL A 40 0.31 2.59 -0.20
CA VAL A 40 1.53 3.29 0.22
C VAL A 40 1.23 4.78 0.22
N ILE A 41 1.46 5.42 1.36
CA ILE A 41 1.16 6.85 1.52
C ILE A 41 2.38 7.59 2.06
N PRO A 42 2.51 8.90 1.75
CA PRO A 42 3.44 9.74 2.50
C PRO A 42 2.82 10.03 3.87
N LYS A 43 3.64 10.12 4.90
CA LYS A 43 3.17 10.52 6.23
C LYS A 43 2.70 11.98 6.23
N LYS A 44 3.38 12.81 5.44
CA LYS A 44 2.95 14.18 5.21
C LYS A 44 1.71 14.18 4.32
N GLU A 45 0.68 14.92 4.71
CA GLU A 45 -0.57 14.95 3.95
C GLU A 45 -0.40 15.80 2.69
N ILE A 46 -0.27 15.12 1.55
CA ILE A 46 -0.20 15.73 0.23
C ILE A 46 -1.30 15.05 -0.59
N ASP A 47 -2.26 15.81 -1.09
CA ASP A 47 -3.43 15.27 -1.76
C ASP A 47 -3.10 14.66 -3.14
N TYR A 48 -2.39 15.42 -3.97
CA TYR A 48 -2.15 15.05 -5.36
C TYR A 48 -0.72 14.55 -5.50
N ILE A 49 -0.57 13.32 -6.02
CA ILE A 49 0.75 12.68 -6.10
C ILE A 49 1.76 13.52 -6.90
N PHE A 50 1.30 14.24 -7.93
CA PHE A 50 2.18 15.06 -8.75
C PHE A 50 2.57 16.39 -8.09
N ASP A 51 2.06 16.67 -6.90
CA ASP A 51 2.51 17.80 -6.08
C ASP A 51 3.66 17.40 -5.14
N ILE A 52 4.01 16.11 -5.11
CA ILE A 52 5.15 15.63 -4.33
C ILE A 52 6.43 16.00 -5.07
N GLU A 53 7.39 16.62 -4.36
CA GLU A 53 8.67 17.00 -4.92
C GLU A 53 9.44 15.80 -5.46
N ASP A 54 10.22 16.00 -6.52
CA ASP A 54 10.92 14.93 -7.23
C ASP A 54 11.75 14.04 -6.31
N PRO A 55 12.58 14.56 -5.39
CA PRO A 55 13.37 13.68 -4.52
C PRO A 55 12.48 12.79 -3.64
N MET A 56 11.43 13.35 -3.05
CA MET A 56 10.52 12.60 -2.20
C MET A 56 9.71 11.59 -3.02
N LEU A 57 9.27 11.97 -4.21
CA LEU A 57 8.54 11.07 -5.10
C LEU A 57 9.41 9.86 -5.48
N GLY A 58 10.69 10.08 -5.76
CA GLY A 58 11.64 9.01 -6.03
C GLY A 58 11.79 8.06 -4.83
N ARG A 59 11.90 8.61 -3.62
CA ARG A 59 11.99 7.80 -2.40
C ARG A 59 10.69 7.03 -2.13
N MET A 60 9.55 7.64 -2.44
CA MET A 60 8.25 6.97 -2.31
C MET A 60 8.15 5.77 -3.25
N MET A 61 8.59 5.94 -4.50
CA MET A 61 8.60 4.84 -5.46
C MET A 61 9.56 3.73 -5.03
N ALA A 62 10.73 4.07 -4.50
CA ALA A 62 11.67 3.09 -3.97
C ALA A 62 11.08 2.33 -2.78
N PHE A 63 10.36 3.01 -1.89
CA PHE A 63 9.65 2.38 -0.78
C PHE A 63 8.57 1.43 -1.29
N ALA A 64 7.77 1.87 -2.27
CA ALA A 64 6.73 1.04 -2.89
C ALA A 64 7.34 -0.22 -3.53
N LYS A 65 8.50 -0.09 -4.16
CA LYS A 65 9.20 -1.23 -4.76
C LYS A 65 9.53 -2.29 -3.71
N ARG A 66 10.03 -1.87 -2.53
CA ARG A 66 10.33 -2.83 -1.46
C ARG A 66 9.08 -3.55 -0.97
N VAL A 67 7.97 -2.81 -0.83
CA VAL A 67 6.69 -3.41 -0.45
C VAL A 67 6.22 -4.39 -1.52
N ALA A 68 6.33 -4.02 -2.80
CA ALA A 68 5.93 -4.88 -3.90
C ALA A 68 6.75 -6.18 -3.92
N ARG A 69 8.05 -6.10 -3.70
CA ARG A 69 8.91 -7.29 -3.61
C ARG A 69 8.49 -8.21 -2.47
N ALA A 70 8.11 -7.62 -1.33
CA ALA A 70 7.60 -8.41 -0.20
C ALA A 70 6.26 -9.07 -0.53
N GLN A 71 5.38 -8.38 -1.24
CA GLN A 71 4.11 -8.97 -1.71
C GLN A 71 4.38 -10.18 -2.61
N GLU A 72 5.30 -10.03 -3.57
CA GLU A 72 5.67 -11.11 -4.49
C GLU A 72 6.20 -12.34 -3.76
N ALA A 73 6.92 -12.13 -2.67
CA ALA A 73 7.53 -13.21 -1.90
C ALA A 73 6.51 -14.09 -1.18
N VAL A 74 5.34 -13.54 -0.80
CA VAL A 74 4.38 -14.24 0.06
C VAL A 74 3.02 -14.46 -0.60
N ILE A 75 2.73 -13.80 -1.71
CA ILE A 75 1.44 -13.92 -2.41
C ILE A 75 1.69 -14.41 -3.83
N PRO A 76 1.13 -15.57 -4.22
CA PRO A 76 1.26 -16.04 -5.59
C PRO A 76 0.63 -15.02 -6.55
N CYS A 77 1.44 -14.47 -7.45
CA CYS A 77 0.97 -13.53 -8.46
C CYS A 77 1.97 -13.48 -9.62
N LYS A 78 1.52 -13.04 -10.78
CA LYS A 78 2.41 -12.86 -11.93
C LYS A 78 3.25 -11.61 -11.77
N ARG A 79 2.67 -10.56 -11.20
CA ARG A 79 3.37 -9.33 -10.83
C ARG A 79 2.48 -8.47 -9.94
N VAL A 80 3.06 -7.41 -9.39
CA VAL A 80 2.31 -6.42 -8.63
C VAL A 80 2.00 -5.25 -9.56
N GLY A 81 0.70 -4.93 -9.69
CA GLY A 81 0.25 -3.77 -10.42
C GLY A 81 0.28 -2.54 -9.53
N LEU A 82 0.57 -1.37 -10.13
CA LEU A 82 0.66 -0.11 -9.41
C LEU A 82 -0.29 0.89 -10.06
N ALA A 83 -1.10 1.57 -9.25
CA ALA A 83 -2.01 2.60 -9.73
C ALA A 83 -2.15 3.73 -8.70
N VAL A 84 -2.38 4.94 -9.19
CA VAL A 84 -2.67 6.11 -8.36
C VAL A 84 -3.83 6.86 -8.98
N MET A 85 -4.88 7.10 -8.20
CA MET A 85 -6.04 7.87 -8.66
C MET A 85 -6.33 9.05 -7.74
N GLY A 86 -6.57 8.79 -6.45
CA GLY A 86 -6.70 9.86 -5.46
C GLY A 86 -8.00 10.65 -5.53
N LEU A 87 -9.07 10.07 -6.02
CA LEU A 87 -10.34 10.79 -6.16
C LEU A 87 -11.22 10.75 -4.92
N GLU A 88 -11.06 9.74 -4.07
CA GLU A 88 -11.93 9.55 -2.90
C GLU A 88 -11.32 10.13 -1.61
N VAL A 89 -10.04 9.86 -1.37
CA VAL A 89 -9.36 10.35 -0.16
C VAL A 89 -8.34 11.41 -0.56
N PRO A 90 -8.40 12.62 0.05
CA PRO A 90 -7.49 13.72 -0.30
C PRO A 90 -6.10 13.54 0.34
N HIS A 91 -5.47 12.44 0.07
CA HIS A 91 -4.16 12.05 0.55
C HIS A 91 -3.58 11.07 -0.46
N ALA A 92 -2.50 11.44 -1.12
CA ALA A 92 -1.91 10.63 -2.19
C ALA A 92 -1.63 9.21 -1.72
N HIS A 93 -2.02 8.24 -2.52
CA HIS A 93 -1.79 6.85 -2.18
C HIS A 93 -1.55 6.01 -3.44
N ILE A 94 -0.50 5.19 -3.36
CA ILE A 94 -0.17 4.23 -4.39
C ILE A 94 -0.87 2.92 -4.04
N HIS A 95 -1.66 2.38 -4.97
CA HIS A 95 -2.22 1.03 -4.85
C HIS A 95 -1.21 0.04 -5.38
N LEU A 96 -0.84 -0.94 -4.57
CA LEU A 96 0.00 -2.08 -4.98
C LEU A 96 -0.86 -3.34 -4.89
N ILE A 97 -1.12 -3.96 -6.04
CA ILE A 97 -2.10 -5.04 -6.14
C ILE A 97 -1.45 -6.25 -6.80
N PRO A 98 -1.37 -7.40 -6.08
CA PRO A 98 -0.92 -8.65 -6.72
C PRO A 98 -1.91 -9.06 -7.80
N ILE A 99 -1.44 -9.22 -9.04
CA ILE A 99 -2.33 -9.48 -10.18
C ILE A 99 -1.88 -10.69 -10.99
N GLN A 100 -2.84 -11.31 -11.66
CA GLN A 100 -2.63 -12.39 -12.62
C GLN A 100 -2.95 -11.94 -14.06
N LYS A 101 -3.78 -10.90 -14.20
CA LYS A 101 -4.23 -10.33 -15.48
C LYS A 101 -4.62 -8.88 -15.27
N GLU A 102 -4.68 -8.12 -16.37
CA GLU A 102 -4.95 -6.67 -16.30
C GLU A 102 -6.30 -6.36 -15.65
N SER A 103 -7.32 -7.18 -15.89
CA SER A 103 -8.65 -6.95 -15.31
C SER A 103 -8.66 -7.04 -13.77
N ASP A 104 -7.63 -7.60 -13.16
CA ASP A 104 -7.51 -7.61 -11.69
C ASP A 104 -7.31 -6.21 -11.12
N MET A 105 -6.99 -5.22 -11.96
CA MET A 105 -6.86 -3.81 -11.56
C MET A 105 -8.16 -3.03 -11.71
N TYR A 106 -9.30 -3.70 -11.83
CA TYR A 106 -10.56 -3.03 -11.97
C TYR A 106 -11.14 -2.58 -10.63
N PHE A 107 -11.19 -1.28 -10.41
CA PHE A 107 -11.64 -0.68 -9.15
C PHE A 107 -13.16 -0.45 -9.09
N GLY A 108 -13.85 -0.49 -10.20
CA GLY A 108 -15.28 -0.23 -10.29
C GLY A 108 -16.16 -1.41 -9.93
N GLY A 109 -15.57 -2.58 -9.71
CA GLY A 109 -16.32 -3.79 -9.43
C GLY A 109 -16.56 -4.03 -7.95
N LYS A 110 -17.13 -5.20 -7.65
CA LYS A 110 -17.34 -5.64 -6.29
C LYS A 110 -16.00 -5.90 -5.62
N LYS A 111 -15.82 -5.35 -4.44
CA LYS A 111 -14.61 -5.59 -3.64
C LYS A 111 -14.72 -6.95 -2.95
N MET A 112 -13.56 -7.53 -2.63
CA MET A 112 -13.50 -8.79 -1.88
C MET A 112 -13.90 -8.56 -0.43
N GLU A 113 -14.60 -9.54 0.12
CA GLU A 113 -14.87 -9.58 1.55
C GLU A 113 -13.75 -10.40 2.20
N VAL A 114 -12.96 -9.75 3.05
CA VAL A 114 -11.82 -10.37 3.72
C VAL A 114 -11.98 -10.16 5.22
N THR A 115 -11.85 -11.25 5.99
CA THR A 115 -11.99 -11.17 7.44
C THR A 115 -10.79 -10.44 8.05
N GLN A 116 -10.98 -9.90 9.26
CA GLN A 116 -9.90 -9.24 10.00
C GLN A 116 -8.73 -10.19 10.25
N ASP A 117 -9.01 -11.47 10.52
CA ASP A 117 -7.96 -12.48 10.75
C ASP A 117 -7.11 -12.68 9.50
N VAL A 118 -7.73 -12.75 8.32
CA VAL A 118 -7.01 -12.91 7.05
C VAL A 118 -6.19 -11.65 6.75
N LEU A 119 -6.76 -10.48 6.99
CA LEU A 119 -6.03 -9.22 6.82
C LEU A 119 -4.82 -9.15 7.75
N ALA A 120 -5.00 -9.50 9.02
CA ALA A 120 -3.90 -9.49 9.99
C ALA A 120 -2.79 -10.47 9.60
N ASP A 121 -3.15 -11.68 9.19
CA ASP A 121 -2.18 -12.69 8.75
C ASP A 121 -1.43 -12.23 7.49
N THR A 122 -2.16 -11.73 6.51
CA THR A 122 -1.57 -11.25 5.26
C THR A 122 -0.59 -10.10 5.52
N ALA A 123 -1.00 -9.13 6.34
CA ALA A 123 -0.13 -8.01 6.70
C ALA A 123 1.14 -8.48 7.40
N ALA A 124 1.01 -9.43 8.33
CA ALA A 124 2.16 -9.96 9.07
C ALA A 124 3.14 -10.66 8.12
N ARG A 125 2.64 -11.43 7.17
CA ARG A 125 3.48 -12.14 6.19
C ARG A 125 4.23 -11.16 5.29
N ILE A 126 3.56 -10.14 4.78
CA ILE A 126 4.20 -9.12 3.94
C ILE A 126 5.21 -8.33 4.77
N ARG A 127 4.84 -7.94 5.99
CA ARG A 127 5.73 -7.18 6.88
C ARG A 127 7.01 -7.97 7.18
N ASN A 128 6.89 -9.27 7.47
CA ASN A 128 8.06 -10.10 7.72
C ASN A 128 8.96 -10.19 6.49
N ALA A 129 8.38 -10.31 5.30
CA ALA A 129 9.14 -10.32 4.05
C ALA A 129 9.84 -8.97 3.81
N CYS A 130 9.18 -7.84 4.15
CA CYS A 130 9.79 -6.51 4.06
C CYS A 130 11.01 -6.39 4.97
N LEU A 131 10.92 -6.93 6.20
CA LEU A 131 12.03 -6.89 7.16
C LEU A 131 13.21 -7.73 6.70
N LEU A 132 12.95 -8.82 6.00
CA LEU A 132 14.00 -9.70 5.46
C LEU A 132 14.62 -9.16 4.18
N TYR A 133 13.90 -8.31 3.46
CA TYR A 133 14.41 -7.70 2.23
C TYR A 133 15.29 -6.51 2.59
N THR A 134 16.61 -6.71 2.47
CA THR A 134 17.56 -5.62 2.62
C THR A 134 17.96 -5.16 1.23
N SER A 135 17.71 -3.89 0.93
CA SER A 135 18.24 -3.28 -0.28
C SER A 135 19.75 -3.41 -0.28
N PRO A 136 20.38 -3.87 -1.36
CA PRO A 136 21.83 -3.77 -1.47
C PRO A 136 22.19 -2.29 -1.36
N SER A 137 22.97 -1.97 -0.39
CA SER A 137 23.45 -0.60 -0.17
C SER A 137 24.61 -0.32 -1.08
#